data_15523778206aeb7ae4ea4d2447b238ce
#
_entry.id   15523778206aeb7ae4ea4d2447b238ce
#
_cell.length_a   1.000
_cell.length_b   1.000
_cell.length_c   1.000
_cell.angle_alpha   90.00
_cell.angle_beta   90.00
_cell.angle_gamma   90.00
#
_symmetry.space_group_name_H-M   'P 1'
#
loop_
_entity.id
_entity.type
_entity.pdbx_description
1 polymer ?
#
loop_
_entity_poly.entity_id
_entity_poly.type
_entity_poly.pdbx_seq_one_letter_code
_entity_poly.pdbx_strand_id
1 'polypeptide(L)'
;MGLEELIREGEYYIQDVHCSEFGNYYINNTKGYAEWATKSLMLLQSLYPTHPQTARFDFWVKRNGADKDECEHLIAILKAFHQINPQIKDVDYDGILSRIFEKFHVCTRQLKRRHAGRSTLDITDEYDVQDLLNAILRLHFEDVRPEEWTPSYAGGNNRMDFLLKEEEISIEVKMTRDGLKDKEVGEQLIIDIAKYKAHPQCKTLYCFVFDPEGYIRNPRGLENDLTTDHDGLSVKVYIRPL
;
A
#
# COMPACT_ATOMS: atom_id res chain seq x y z
N MET A 1 0.85 -9.47 1.79
CA MET A 1 0.51 -10.40 2.91
C MET A 1 1.74 -10.55 3.78
N GLY A 2 1.66 -10.03 5.02
CA GLY A 2 2.80 -9.99 5.93
C GLY A 2 2.82 -11.15 6.94
N LEU A 3 3.88 -11.20 7.77
CA LEU A 3 4.01 -12.22 8.83
C LEU A 3 2.86 -12.19 9.84
N GLU A 4 2.37 -11.00 10.19
CA GLU A 4 1.28 -10.85 11.16
C GLU A 4 -0.04 -11.42 10.65
N GLU A 5 -0.34 -11.20 9.37
CA GLU A 5 -1.52 -11.75 8.71
C GLU A 5 -1.46 -13.29 8.64
N LEU A 6 -0.29 -13.83 8.27
CA LEU A 6 -0.05 -15.28 8.24
C LEU A 6 -0.15 -15.91 9.64
N ILE A 7 0.34 -15.24 10.67
CA ILE A 7 0.19 -15.71 12.06
C ILE A 7 -1.30 -15.78 12.42
N ARG A 8 -2.07 -14.75 12.13
CA ARG A 8 -3.51 -14.69 12.41
C ARG A 8 -4.29 -15.76 11.64
N GLU A 9 -3.97 -15.97 10.36
CA GLU A 9 -4.58 -17.04 9.55
C GLU A 9 -4.23 -18.43 10.12
N GLY A 10 -2.99 -18.66 10.56
CA GLY A 10 -2.59 -19.88 11.21
C GLY A 10 -3.33 -20.13 12.54
N GLU A 11 -3.48 -19.10 13.36
CA GLU A 11 -4.25 -19.16 14.61
C GLU A 11 -5.72 -19.54 14.41
N TYR A 12 -6.31 -19.19 13.26
CA TYR A 12 -7.63 -19.65 12.88
C TYR A 12 -7.66 -21.16 12.66
N TYR A 13 -6.67 -21.76 11.99
CA TYR A 13 -6.66 -23.20 11.72
C TYR A 13 -6.52 -24.05 12.97
N ILE A 14 -5.81 -23.62 14.01
CA ILE A 14 -5.72 -24.36 15.29
C ILE A 14 -7.02 -24.37 16.08
N GLN A 15 -7.98 -23.52 15.75
CA GLN A 15 -9.31 -23.50 16.36
C GLN A 15 -10.31 -24.35 15.58
N ASP A 16 -10.09 -24.59 14.28
CA ASP A 16 -10.93 -25.39 13.39
C ASP A 16 -10.40 -26.82 13.27
N VAL A 17 -10.51 -27.60 14.37
CA VAL A 17 -9.97 -28.94 14.46
C VAL A 17 -11.02 -29.95 14.91
N HIS A 18 -10.80 -31.23 14.55
CA HIS A 18 -11.55 -32.38 15.10
C HIS A 18 -10.62 -33.35 15.81
N CYS A 19 -11.15 -34.08 16.78
CA CYS A 19 -10.44 -35.12 17.51
C CYS A 19 -10.65 -36.48 16.82
N SER A 20 -9.57 -37.21 16.58
CA SER A 20 -9.63 -38.61 16.11
C SER A 20 -9.99 -39.56 17.22
N GLU A 21 -10.33 -40.81 16.88
CA GLU A 21 -10.58 -41.89 17.82
C GLU A 21 -9.38 -42.19 18.73
N PHE A 22 -8.17 -41.83 18.34
CA PHE A 22 -6.94 -42.01 19.09
C PHE A 22 -6.51 -40.78 19.92
N GLY A 23 -7.38 -39.75 19.99
CA GLY A 23 -7.11 -38.54 20.78
C GLY A 23 -6.23 -37.47 20.11
N ASN A 24 -5.87 -37.64 18.83
CA ASN A 24 -5.12 -36.63 18.07
C ASN A 24 -6.07 -35.63 17.44
N TYR A 25 -5.62 -34.37 17.36
CA TYR A 25 -6.38 -33.27 16.74
C TYR A 25 -5.88 -32.98 15.34
N TYR A 26 -6.80 -32.94 14.37
CA TYR A 26 -6.52 -32.65 12.96
C TYR A 26 -7.33 -31.45 12.48
N ILE A 27 -6.74 -30.66 11.58
CA ILE A 27 -7.34 -29.47 10.97
C ILE A 27 -8.44 -29.90 10.00
N ASN A 28 -9.64 -29.29 10.10
CA ASN A 28 -10.77 -29.62 9.24
C ASN A 28 -10.54 -29.15 7.80
N ASN A 29 -10.10 -27.90 7.61
CA ASN A 29 -9.80 -27.35 6.28
C ASN A 29 -8.35 -27.64 5.87
N THR A 30 -8.06 -28.90 5.54
CA THR A 30 -6.71 -29.33 5.15
C THR A 30 -6.17 -28.63 3.90
N LYS A 31 -7.04 -28.32 2.92
CA LYS A 31 -6.65 -27.62 1.69
C LYS A 31 -6.22 -26.19 1.98
N GLY A 32 -7.05 -25.45 2.71
CA GLY A 32 -6.72 -24.07 3.10
C GLY A 32 -5.45 -24.01 3.94
N TYR A 33 -5.29 -24.96 4.88
CA TYR A 33 -4.07 -25.07 5.68
C TYR A 33 -2.81 -25.31 4.82
N ALA A 34 -2.87 -26.21 3.83
CA ALA A 34 -1.74 -26.47 2.93
C ALA A 34 -1.38 -25.22 2.07
N GLU A 35 -2.38 -24.49 1.60
CA GLU A 35 -2.18 -23.22 0.91
C GLU A 35 -1.53 -22.17 1.82
N TRP A 36 -2.00 -22.03 3.05
CA TRP A 36 -1.43 -21.13 4.05
C TRP A 36 0.03 -21.49 4.38
N ALA A 37 0.32 -22.76 4.65
CA ALA A 37 1.66 -23.23 4.95
C ALA A 37 2.64 -22.96 3.79
N THR A 38 2.19 -23.19 2.54
CA THR A 38 2.98 -22.93 1.35
C THR A 38 3.26 -21.42 1.17
N LYS A 39 2.24 -20.56 1.31
CA LYS A 39 2.41 -19.09 1.25
C LYS A 39 3.38 -18.60 2.32
N SER A 40 3.27 -19.13 3.54
CA SER A 40 4.15 -18.81 4.66
C SER A 40 5.60 -19.19 4.38
N LEU A 41 5.82 -20.38 3.81
CA LEU A 41 7.15 -20.82 3.40
C LEU A 41 7.74 -19.93 2.31
N MET A 42 6.97 -19.60 1.28
CA MET A 42 7.42 -18.70 0.19
C MET A 42 7.85 -17.33 0.72
N LEU A 43 7.11 -16.76 1.67
CA LEU A 43 7.48 -15.50 2.32
C LEU A 43 8.78 -15.67 3.11
N LEU A 44 8.93 -16.72 3.94
CA LEU A 44 10.16 -16.94 4.69
C LEU A 44 11.37 -17.19 3.79
N GLN A 45 11.21 -17.90 2.68
CA GLN A 45 12.27 -18.10 1.69
C GLN A 45 12.69 -16.81 0.97
N SER A 46 11.74 -15.91 0.71
CA SER A 46 12.02 -14.60 0.15
C SER A 46 12.78 -13.69 1.12
N LEU A 47 12.35 -13.66 2.40
CA LEU A 47 12.91 -12.75 3.41
C LEU A 47 14.18 -13.29 4.08
N TYR A 48 14.24 -14.62 4.29
CA TYR A 48 15.27 -15.30 5.08
C TYR A 48 15.75 -16.60 4.42
N PRO A 49 16.26 -16.56 3.17
CA PRO A 49 16.54 -17.77 2.39
C PRO A 49 17.54 -18.72 3.05
N THR A 50 18.50 -18.21 3.81
CA THR A 50 19.58 -19.00 4.45
C THR A 50 19.39 -19.24 5.94
N HIS A 51 18.28 -18.74 6.53
CA HIS A 51 18.08 -18.86 7.97
C HIS A 51 17.70 -20.31 8.36
N PRO A 52 18.27 -20.91 9.42
CA PRO A 52 18.00 -22.30 9.81
C PRO A 52 16.52 -22.60 10.09
N GLN A 53 15.78 -21.64 10.61
CA GLN A 53 14.35 -21.79 10.88
C GLN A 53 13.52 -21.83 9.59
N THR A 54 13.95 -21.19 8.52
CA THR A 54 13.31 -21.31 7.20
C THR A 54 13.42 -22.74 6.68
N ALA A 55 14.60 -23.35 6.80
CA ALA A 55 14.80 -24.77 6.45
C ALA A 55 13.96 -25.71 7.35
N ARG A 56 13.80 -25.38 8.63
CA ARG A 56 12.95 -26.13 9.54
C ARG A 56 11.46 -25.99 9.18
N PHE A 57 11.00 -24.81 8.82
CA PHE A 57 9.65 -24.58 8.32
C PHE A 57 9.38 -25.39 7.05
N ASP A 58 10.30 -25.35 6.08
CA ASP A 58 10.24 -26.14 4.84
C ASP A 58 10.13 -27.65 5.11
N PHE A 59 10.89 -28.17 6.09
CA PHE A 59 10.82 -29.56 6.50
C PHE A 59 9.40 -29.95 6.97
N TRP A 60 8.75 -29.13 7.79
CA TRP A 60 7.40 -29.37 8.28
C TRP A 60 6.36 -29.30 7.16
N VAL A 61 6.44 -28.29 6.28
CA VAL A 61 5.54 -28.16 5.12
C VAL A 61 5.63 -29.37 4.19
N LYS A 62 6.84 -29.92 3.97
CA LYS A 62 7.06 -31.11 3.12
C LYS A 62 6.51 -32.40 3.71
N ARG A 63 6.33 -32.48 5.01
CA ARG A 63 5.65 -33.62 5.64
C ARG A 63 4.18 -33.74 5.27
N ASN A 64 3.60 -32.62 4.85
CA ASN A 64 2.21 -32.54 4.40
C ASN A 64 1.21 -33.08 5.44
N GLY A 65 1.55 -32.95 6.72
CA GLY A 65 0.66 -33.22 7.84
C GLY A 65 -0.37 -32.10 7.99
N ALA A 66 -1.47 -32.42 8.64
CA ALA A 66 -2.50 -31.44 8.96
C ALA A 66 -2.97 -31.62 10.42
N ASP A 67 -2.02 -31.96 11.29
CA ASP A 67 -2.30 -32.03 12.72
C ASP A 67 -2.09 -30.67 13.41
N LYS A 68 -2.77 -30.50 14.54
CA LYS A 68 -2.75 -29.28 15.30
C LYS A 68 -1.36 -28.91 15.80
N ASP A 69 -0.59 -29.90 16.27
CA ASP A 69 0.74 -29.69 16.85
C ASP A 69 1.71 -29.17 15.77
N GLU A 70 1.61 -29.69 14.54
CA GLU A 70 2.39 -29.19 13.40
C GLU A 70 2.06 -27.74 13.07
N CYS A 71 0.77 -27.39 13.02
CA CYS A 71 0.32 -26.02 12.81
C CYS A 71 0.85 -25.06 13.90
N GLU A 72 0.78 -25.47 15.17
CA GLU A 72 1.32 -24.69 16.30
C GLU A 72 2.84 -24.48 16.18
N HIS A 73 3.59 -25.48 15.70
CA HIS A 73 5.02 -25.34 15.43
C HIS A 73 5.31 -24.34 14.32
N LEU A 74 4.55 -24.38 13.20
CA LEU A 74 4.71 -23.43 12.11
C LEU A 74 4.39 -22.01 12.57
N ILE A 75 3.31 -21.80 13.33
CA ILE A 75 2.96 -20.50 13.91
C ILE A 75 4.06 -20.00 14.85
N ALA A 76 4.64 -20.89 15.68
CA ALA A 76 5.73 -20.49 16.58
C ALA A 76 6.96 -19.99 15.81
N ILE A 77 7.29 -20.61 14.69
CA ILE A 77 8.39 -20.16 13.83
C ILE A 77 8.06 -18.78 13.23
N LEU A 78 6.83 -18.56 12.70
CA LEU A 78 6.41 -17.27 12.19
C LEU A 78 6.46 -16.17 13.27
N LYS A 79 5.98 -16.48 14.48
CA LYS A 79 6.05 -15.55 15.63
C LYS A 79 7.49 -15.21 16.01
N ALA A 80 8.40 -16.19 15.97
CA ALA A 80 9.81 -15.94 16.25
C ALA A 80 10.43 -15.00 15.22
N PHE A 81 10.14 -15.17 13.92
CA PHE A 81 10.59 -14.23 12.88
C PHE A 81 9.98 -12.86 13.06
N HIS A 82 8.72 -12.76 13.40
CA HIS A 82 8.05 -11.49 13.67
C HIS A 82 8.66 -10.74 14.88
N GLN A 83 9.06 -11.47 15.92
CA GLN A 83 9.72 -10.89 17.11
C GLN A 83 11.17 -10.45 16.87
N ILE A 84 11.92 -11.22 16.08
CA ILE A 84 13.34 -10.90 15.78
C ILE A 84 13.45 -9.71 14.82
N ASN A 85 12.49 -9.56 13.93
CA ASN A 85 12.42 -8.47 12.98
C ASN A 85 11.06 -7.74 13.05
N PRO A 86 10.79 -7.00 14.12
CA PRO A 86 9.59 -6.16 14.18
C PRO A 86 9.58 -5.05 13.10
N GLN A 87 10.65 -4.93 12.33
CA GLN A 87 10.80 -4.05 11.15
C GLN A 87 10.24 -4.67 9.85
N ILE A 88 9.90 -5.97 9.83
CA ILE A 88 8.99 -6.52 8.81
C ILE A 88 7.55 -6.42 9.38
N LYS A 89 7.21 -5.26 9.86
CA LYS A 89 5.85 -4.74 9.76
C LYS A 89 5.53 -4.72 8.28
N ASP A 90 4.34 -5.10 7.89
CA ASP A 90 3.76 -4.60 6.64
C ASP A 90 4.17 -3.14 6.59
N VAL A 91 4.96 -2.78 5.58
CA VAL A 91 5.43 -1.39 5.49
C VAL A 91 4.16 -0.57 5.47
N ASP A 92 3.98 0.27 6.46
CA ASP A 92 2.81 1.13 6.57
C ASP A 92 2.90 2.21 5.47
N TYR A 93 2.68 1.76 4.22
CA TYR A 93 2.69 2.63 3.05
C TYR A 93 1.68 3.77 3.20
N ASP A 94 0.57 3.50 3.88
CA ASP A 94 -0.46 4.49 4.20
C ASP A 94 0.09 5.59 5.11
N GLY A 95 0.75 5.22 6.19
CA GLY A 95 1.40 6.17 7.09
C GLY A 95 2.55 6.93 6.43
N ILE A 96 3.32 6.29 5.52
CA ILE A 96 4.38 6.95 4.76
C ILE A 96 3.78 8.00 3.83
N LEU A 97 2.82 7.62 2.97
CA LEU A 97 2.20 8.52 1.98
C LEU A 97 1.41 9.65 2.67
N SER A 98 0.63 9.31 3.69
CA SER A 98 -0.07 10.31 4.51
C SER A 98 0.90 11.36 5.05
N ARG A 99 2.03 10.94 5.63
CA ARG A 99 3.05 11.85 6.15
C ARG A 99 3.69 12.70 5.07
N ILE A 100 3.96 12.13 3.89
CA ILE A 100 4.48 12.86 2.73
C ILE A 100 3.50 13.97 2.35
N PHE A 101 2.23 13.65 2.13
CA PHE A 101 1.22 14.62 1.74
C PHE A 101 0.99 15.70 2.80
N GLU A 102 0.89 15.31 4.08
CA GLU A 102 0.75 16.25 5.21
C GLU A 102 1.92 17.24 5.31
N LYS A 103 3.13 16.82 4.96
CA LYS A 103 4.34 17.64 5.08
C LYS A 103 4.80 18.25 3.77
N PHE A 104 4.17 17.97 2.66
CA PHE A 104 4.56 18.45 1.34
C PHE A 104 4.73 19.99 1.30
N HIS A 105 3.74 20.73 1.81
CA HIS A 105 3.80 22.18 1.88
C HIS A 105 4.95 22.72 2.76
N VAL A 106 5.38 21.95 3.77
CA VAL A 106 6.54 22.32 4.58
C VAL A 106 7.81 22.21 3.74
N CYS A 107 7.93 21.15 2.92
CA CYS A 107 9.06 20.98 2.00
C CYS A 107 9.11 22.11 0.97
N THR A 108 7.98 22.46 0.35
CA THR A 108 7.93 23.57 -0.63
C THR A 108 8.36 24.91 -0.02
N ARG A 109 7.88 25.21 1.20
CA ARG A 109 8.29 26.42 1.93
C ARG A 109 9.77 26.41 2.29
N GLN A 110 10.34 25.25 2.64
CA GLN A 110 11.75 25.14 2.97
C GLN A 110 12.63 25.32 1.73
N LEU A 111 12.22 24.81 0.58
CA LEU A 111 12.91 25.02 -0.69
C LEU A 111 13.02 26.52 -1.05
N LYS A 112 12.01 27.32 -0.75
CA LYS A 112 12.02 28.78 -0.96
C LYS A 112 12.98 29.52 -0.01
N ARG A 113 13.40 28.92 1.12
CA ARG A 113 14.28 29.52 2.14
C ARG A 113 15.74 29.10 1.94
N ARG A 114 16.30 29.40 0.76
CA ARG A 114 17.69 29.04 0.47
C ARG A 114 18.68 30.12 0.88
N HIS A 115 19.90 29.66 1.26
CA HIS A 115 21.01 30.56 1.55
C HIS A 115 21.39 31.40 0.32
N ALA A 116 21.64 32.70 0.54
CA ALA A 116 22.13 33.63 -0.48
C ALA A 116 21.23 33.77 -1.72
N GLY A 117 19.93 33.61 -1.58
CA GLY A 117 18.99 33.80 -2.70
C GLY A 117 19.20 32.86 -3.88
N ARG A 118 19.78 31.68 -3.65
CA ARG A 118 20.00 30.69 -4.73
C ARG A 118 18.67 30.27 -5.33
N SER A 119 18.65 30.02 -6.64
CA SER A 119 17.50 29.47 -7.33
C SER A 119 17.07 28.12 -6.74
N THR A 120 15.78 27.85 -6.79
CA THR A 120 15.18 26.63 -6.29
C THR A 120 14.07 26.17 -7.23
N LEU A 121 13.53 24.96 -7.02
CA LEU A 121 12.27 24.55 -7.61
C LEU A 121 11.17 25.45 -7.01
N ASP A 122 10.48 26.22 -7.84
CA ASP A 122 9.28 26.95 -7.46
C ASP A 122 8.06 26.15 -7.92
N ILE A 123 7.12 25.93 -7.01
CA ILE A 123 5.92 25.16 -7.30
C ILE A 123 4.87 26.12 -7.83
N THR A 124 4.68 26.11 -9.14
CA THR A 124 3.79 27.03 -9.88
C THR A 124 2.64 26.31 -10.57
N ASP A 125 2.82 25.03 -10.86
CA ASP A 125 1.81 24.18 -11.49
C ASP A 125 1.86 22.73 -11.00
N GLU A 126 1.02 21.89 -11.58
CA GLU A 126 0.87 20.49 -11.24
C GLU A 126 2.14 19.66 -11.54
N TYR A 127 2.87 20.01 -12.61
CA TYR A 127 4.13 19.34 -12.97
C TYR A 127 5.23 19.60 -11.94
N ASP A 128 5.33 20.81 -11.42
CA ASP A 128 6.27 21.13 -10.33
C ASP A 128 5.96 20.33 -9.07
N VAL A 129 4.66 20.11 -8.77
CA VAL A 129 4.22 19.22 -7.65
C VAL A 129 4.66 17.80 -7.92
N GLN A 130 4.45 17.29 -9.13
CA GLN A 130 4.85 15.93 -9.52
C GLN A 130 6.37 15.75 -9.44
N ASP A 131 7.17 16.70 -9.92
CA ASP A 131 8.62 16.64 -9.87
C ASP A 131 9.16 16.53 -8.44
N LEU A 132 8.67 17.38 -7.53
CA LEU A 132 9.06 17.32 -6.13
C LEU A 132 8.57 16.03 -5.46
N LEU A 133 7.33 15.63 -5.73
CA LEU A 133 6.75 14.40 -5.17
C LEU A 133 7.52 13.16 -5.64
N ASN A 134 7.91 13.09 -6.93
CA ASN A 134 8.73 12.03 -7.48
C ASN A 134 10.06 11.88 -6.72
N ALA A 135 10.73 13.00 -6.46
CA ALA A 135 11.99 12.99 -5.70
C ALA A 135 11.80 12.46 -4.27
N ILE A 136 10.70 12.84 -3.61
CA ILE A 136 10.39 12.40 -2.24
C ILE A 136 10.00 10.91 -2.23
N LEU A 137 9.16 10.46 -3.18
CA LEU A 137 8.74 9.06 -3.26
C LEU A 137 9.93 8.10 -3.40
N ARG A 138 10.95 8.46 -4.18
CA ARG A 138 12.18 7.65 -4.36
C ARG A 138 13.05 7.51 -3.10
N LEU A 139 12.75 8.22 -2.03
CA LEU A 139 13.37 7.99 -0.73
C LEU A 139 12.73 6.81 0.04
N HIS A 140 11.54 6.38 -0.39
CA HIS A 140 10.73 5.40 0.35
C HIS A 140 10.32 4.18 -0.49
N PHE A 141 10.35 4.30 -1.83
CA PHE A 141 9.87 3.28 -2.77
C PHE A 141 10.93 3.01 -3.84
N GLU A 142 11.16 1.74 -4.16
CA GLU A 142 12.21 1.32 -5.11
C GLU A 142 11.73 1.47 -6.58
N ASP A 143 10.50 1.02 -6.90
CA ASP A 143 9.94 1.06 -8.27
C ASP A 143 8.86 2.15 -8.39
N VAL A 144 9.30 3.40 -8.52
CA VAL A 144 8.43 4.57 -8.77
C VAL A 144 8.38 4.85 -10.27
N ARG A 145 7.22 4.69 -10.90
CA ARG A 145 6.98 4.89 -12.33
C ARG A 145 6.12 6.13 -12.58
N PRO A 146 6.72 7.24 -12.99
CA PRO A 146 5.96 8.42 -13.42
C PRO A 146 5.36 8.16 -14.81
N GLU A 147 4.21 8.78 -15.08
CA GLU A 147 3.52 8.79 -16.37
C GLU A 147 3.27 7.38 -16.97
N GLU A 148 3.00 6.37 -16.13
CA GLU A 148 2.68 5.02 -16.61
C GLU A 148 1.35 5.00 -17.36
N TRP A 149 1.29 4.22 -18.46
CA TRP A 149 0.09 4.16 -19.28
C TRP A 149 -1.00 3.30 -18.65
N THR A 150 -2.22 3.83 -18.56
CA THR A 150 -3.39 3.02 -18.21
C THR A 150 -3.90 2.25 -19.43
N PRO A 151 -4.52 1.07 -19.26
CA PRO A 151 -5.29 0.45 -20.31
C PRO A 151 -6.36 1.40 -20.85
N SER A 152 -6.61 1.36 -22.17
CA SER A 152 -7.60 2.22 -22.80
C SER A 152 -8.97 2.10 -22.14
N TYR A 153 -9.48 3.19 -21.61
CA TYR A 153 -10.83 3.29 -21.08
C TYR A 153 -11.64 4.30 -21.90
N ALA A 154 -12.83 3.89 -22.35
CA ALA A 154 -13.71 4.70 -23.21
C ALA A 154 -13.02 5.32 -24.43
N GLY A 155 -12.02 4.63 -25.02
CA GLY A 155 -11.29 5.07 -26.20
C GLY A 155 -10.18 6.09 -25.96
N GLY A 156 -9.90 6.45 -24.71
CA GLY A 156 -8.81 7.34 -24.32
C GLY A 156 -7.61 6.58 -23.77
N ASN A 157 -6.40 6.94 -24.17
CA ASN A 157 -5.16 6.54 -23.51
C ASN A 157 -4.89 7.59 -22.42
N ASN A 158 -4.94 7.16 -21.15
CA ASN A 158 -4.63 8.03 -20.03
C ASN A 158 -3.30 7.63 -19.43
N ARG A 159 -2.58 8.61 -18.89
CA ARG A 159 -1.38 8.37 -18.08
C ARG A 159 -1.75 8.54 -16.62
N MET A 160 -1.17 7.69 -15.78
CA MET A 160 -1.15 7.86 -14.33
C MET A 160 -0.01 8.77 -13.96
N ASP A 161 -0.18 9.63 -12.96
CA ASP A 161 0.94 10.47 -12.53
C ASP A 161 2.04 9.60 -11.91
N PHE A 162 1.69 8.67 -11.02
CA PHE A 162 2.64 7.70 -10.49
C PHE A 162 2.01 6.31 -10.30
N LEU A 163 2.81 5.29 -10.55
CA LEU A 163 2.57 3.90 -10.15
C LEU A 163 3.73 3.43 -9.27
N LEU A 164 3.41 3.06 -8.02
CA LEU A 164 4.28 2.30 -7.13
C LEU A 164 3.97 0.83 -7.37
N LYS A 165 4.76 0.22 -8.26
CA LYS A 165 4.35 -1.05 -8.89
C LYS A 165 4.34 -2.22 -7.92
N GLU A 166 5.35 -2.31 -7.05
CA GLU A 166 5.47 -3.41 -6.10
C GLU A 166 4.38 -3.36 -5.05
N GLU A 167 3.93 -2.16 -4.69
CA GLU A 167 2.91 -1.90 -3.69
C GLU A 167 1.47 -1.94 -4.26
N GLU A 168 1.33 -1.97 -5.59
CA GLU A 168 0.05 -1.86 -6.32
C GLU A 168 -0.73 -0.57 -5.95
N ILE A 169 0.04 0.51 -5.72
CA ILE A 169 -0.45 1.84 -5.36
C ILE A 169 -0.29 2.78 -6.55
N SER A 170 -1.35 3.53 -6.86
CA SER A 170 -1.29 4.66 -7.80
C SER A 170 -1.48 5.97 -7.06
N ILE A 171 -0.87 7.03 -7.59
CA ILE A 171 -1.02 8.38 -7.04
C ILE A 171 -1.43 9.30 -8.20
N GLU A 172 -2.54 10.01 -8.02
CA GLU A 172 -3.00 11.11 -8.87
C GLU A 172 -2.72 12.43 -8.16
N VAL A 173 -2.16 13.38 -8.87
CA VAL A 173 -1.79 14.70 -8.36
C VAL A 173 -2.68 15.76 -8.99
N LYS A 174 -3.12 16.73 -8.21
CA LYS A 174 -3.76 17.94 -8.69
C LYS A 174 -3.18 19.14 -7.95
N MET A 175 -3.11 20.27 -8.64
CA MET A 175 -2.82 21.54 -8.00
C MET A 175 -3.96 22.52 -8.27
N THR A 176 -4.49 23.13 -7.21
CA THR A 176 -5.53 24.15 -7.35
C THR A 176 -4.98 25.42 -7.98
N ARG A 177 -5.83 26.11 -8.71
CA ARG A 177 -5.54 27.41 -9.35
C ARG A 177 -6.83 28.17 -9.60
N ASP A 178 -6.73 29.39 -10.09
CA ASP A 178 -7.92 30.09 -10.53
C ASP A 178 -8.62 29.32 -11.67
N GLY A 179 -9.91 29.03 -11.50
CA GLY A 179 -10.69 28.16 -12.40
C GLY A 179 -10.61 26.65 -12.13
N LEU A 180 -9.84 26.21 -11.13
CA LEU A 180 -9.81 24.82 -10.65
C LEU A 180 -9.93 24.80 -9.12
N LYS A 181 -11.18 24.83 -8.63
CA LYS A 181 -11.56 24.97 -7.21
C LYS A 181 -12.42 23.78 -6.77
N ASP A 182 -13.19 23.93 -5.68
CA ASP A 182 -13.98 22.85 -5.06
C ASP A 182 -14.69 21.92 -6.06
N LYS A 183 -15.56 22.49 -6.91
CA LYS A 183 -16.40 21.72 -7.82
C LYS A 183 -15.58 21.07 -8.94
N GLU A 184 -14.74 21.85 -9.57
CA GLU A 184 -13.93 21.41 -10.72
C GLU A 184 -12.92 20.32 -10.28
N VAL A 185 -12.30 20.46 -9.11
CA VAL A 185 -11.41 19.44 -8.55
C VAL A 185 -12.19 18.15 -8.27
N GLY A 186 -13.37 18.26 -7.63
CA GLY A 186 -14.21 17.10 -7.35
C GLY A 186 -14.62 16.35 -8.61
N GLU A 187 -15.07 17.07 -9.65
CA GLU A 187 -15.46 16.48 -10.94
C GLU A 187 -14.28 15.77 -11.62
N GLN A 188 -13.09 16.38 -11.61
CA GLN A 188 -11.90 15.77 -12.19
C GLN A 188 -11.50 14.50 -11.42
N LEU A 189 -11.47 14.54 -10.09
CA LEU A 189 -11.13 13.37 -9.28
C LEU A 189 -12.11 12.21 -9.49
N ILE A 190 -13.42 12.47 -9.62
CA ILE A 190 -14.42 11.42 -9.92
C ILE A 190 -14.10 10.75 -11.27
N ILE A 191 -13.75 11.53 -12.28
CA ILE A 191 -13.38 11.02 -13.61
C ILE A 191 -12.10 10.19 -13.51
N ASP A 192 -11.09 10.68 -12.80
CA ASP A 192 -9.80 9.99 -12.66
C ASP A 192 -9.95 8.69 -11.86
N ILE A 193 -10.69 8.68 -10.74
CA ILE A 193 -11.03 7.47 -9.99
C ILE A 193 -11.66 6.40 -10.89
N ALA A 194 -12.60 6.78 -11.76
CA ALA A 194 -13.23 5.85 -12.69
C ALA A 194 -12.23 5.23 -13.70
N LYS A 195 -11.23 5.99 -14.14
CA LYS A 195 -10.17 5.49 -15.03
C LYS A 195 -9.24 4.51 -14.32
N TYR A 196 -8.81 4.86 -13.08
CA TYR A 196 -7.91 4.01 -12.29
C TYR A 196 -8.55 2.67 -11.89
N LYS A 197 -9.86 2.64 -11.69
CA LYS A 197 -10.61 1.40 -11.41
C LYS A 197 -10.44 0.33 -12.48
N ALA A 198 -10.16 0.72 -13.72
CA ALA A 198 -9.93 -0.21 -14.83
C ALA A 198 -8.48 -0.75 -14.87
N HIS A 199 -7.56 -0.24 -14.04
CA HIS A 199 -6.16 -0.62 -14.08
C HIS A 199 -5.88 -1.86 -13.23
N PRO A 200 -5.33 -2.97 -13.80
CA PRO A 200 -5.19 -4.24 -13.09
C PRO A 200 -4.14 -4.22 -11.97
N GLN A 201 -3.21 -3.26 -11.99
CA GLN A 201 -2.15 -3.12 -10.99
C GLN A 201 -2.41 -1.99 -9.98
N CYS A 202 -3.62 -1.42 -9.98
CA CYS A 202 -4.00 -0.38 -9.02
C CYS A 202 -5.01 -0.97 -8.03
N LYS A 203 -4.57 -1.29 -6.83
CA LYS A 203 -5.45 -1.70 -5.73
C LYS A 203 -5.79 -0.55 -4.80
N THR A 204 -4.87 0.41 -4.68
CA THR A 204 -5.08 1.61 -3.88
C THR A 204 -4.72 2.84 -4.70
N LEU A 205 -5.63 3.80 -4.75
CA LEU A 205 -5.43 5.09 -5.39
C LEU A 205 -5.36 6.18 -4.32
N TYR A 206 -4.26 6.93 -4.32
CA TYR A 206 -4.13 8.16 -3.56
C TYR A 206 -4.33 9.35 -4.49
N CYS A 207 -5.30 10.21 -4.17
CA CYS A 207 -5.47 11.49 -4.85
C CYS A 207 -4.87 12.57 -3.96
N PHE A 208 -3.79 13.18 -4.41
CA PHE A 208 -3.12 14.27 -3.71
C PHE A 208 -3.43 15.61 -4.37
N VAL A 209 -4.17 16.46 -3.67
CA VAL A 209 -4.50 17.82 -4.13
C VAL A 209 -3.67 18.82 -3.33
N PHE A 210 -2.76 19.52 -4.02
CA PHE A 210 -2.00 20.60 -3.43
C PHE A 210 -2.76 21.91 -3.59
N ASP A 211 -3.19 22.48 -2.46
CA ASP A 211 -4.01 23.71 -2.40
C ASP A 211 -3.29 24.83 -1.62
N PRO A 212 -2.16 25.36 -2.15
CA PRO A 212 -1.32 26.31 -1.40
C PRO A 212 -2.02 27.62 -1.08
N GLU A 213 -3.01 28.03 -1.89
CA GLU A 213 -3.74 29.30 -1.77
C GLU A 213 -5.10 29.15 -1.08
N GLY A 214 -5.51 27.92 -0.71
CA GLY A 214 -6.75 27.66 -0.01
C GLY A 214 -8.00 27.92 -0.86
N TYR A 215 -7.98 27.52 -2.13
CA TYR A 215 -9.14 27.66 -3.03
C TYR A 215 -10.29 26.72 -2.67
N ILE A 216 -9.99 25.60 -2.01
CA ILE A 216 -11.00 24.63 -1.57
C ILE A 216 -11.54 25.03 -0.20
N ARG A 217 -12.84 25.34 -0.14
CA ARG A 217 -13.49 25.87 1.07
C ARG A 217 -13.72 24.81 2.15
N ASN A 218 -14.00 23.59 1.73
CA ASN A 218 -14.25 22.46 2.63
C ASN A 218 -13.42 21.23 2.23
N PRO A 219 -12.08 21.27 2.44
CA PRO A 219 -11.21 20.18 2.02
C PRO A 219 -11.58 18.85 2.71
N ARG A 220 -11.91 18.85 4.01
CA ARG A 220 -12.30 17.64 4.73
C ARG A 220 -13.61 17.03 4.23
N GLY A 221 -14.58 17.87 3.83
CA GLY A 221 -15.82 17.37 3.23
C GLY A 221 -15.53 16.65 1.92
N LEU A 222 -14.74 17.27 1.05
CA LEU A 222 -14.38 16.68 -0.24
C LEU A 222 -13.52 15.41 -0.08
N GLU A 223 -12.58 15.39 0.87
CA GLU A 223 -11.82 14.18 1.22
C GLU A 223 -12.75 13.03 1.65
N ASN A 224 -13.69 13.30 2.55
CA ASN A 224 -14.63 12.30 3.07
C ASN A 224 -15.58 11.77 1.98
N ASP A 225 -16.07 12.66 1.12
CA ASP A 225 -17.02 12.30 0.07
C ASP A 225 -16.40 11.40 -1.02
N LEU A 226 -15.10 11.57 -1.28
CA LEU A 226 -14.39 10.86 -2.35
C LEU A 226 -13.53 9.68 -1.84
N THR A 227 -13.20 9.64 -0.54
CA THR A 227 -12.51 8.50 0.04
C THR A 227 -13.48 7.32 0.15
N THR A 228 -13.19 6.25 -0.57
CA THR A 228 -14.07 5.07 -0.66
C THR A 228 -13.26 3.79 -0.67
N ASP A 229 -13.90 2.69 -0.24
CA ASP A 229 -13.34 1.35 -0.28
C ASP A 229 -14.37 0.42 -0.92
N HIS A 230 -14.51 0.51 -2.24
CA HIS A 230 -15.54 -0.22 -2.99
C HIS A 230 -14.99 -0.86 -4.26
N ASP A 231 -15.55 -2.03 -4.62
CA ASP A 231 -15.36 -2.71 -5.91
C ASP A 231 -13.88 -3.04 -6.25
N GLY A 232 -13.04 -3.34 -5.24
CA GLY A 232 -11.66 -3.77 -5.45
C GLY A 232 -10.65 -2.65 -5.63
N LEU A 233 -11.05 -1.38 -5.54
CA LEU A 233 -10.17 -0.21 -5.48
C LEU A 233 -10.40 0.57 -4.18
N SER A 234 -9.35 0.71 -3.36
CA SER A 234 -9.35 1.62 -2.22
C SER A 234 -8.92 3.01 -2.67
N VAL A 235 -9.73 4.03 -2.42
CA VAL A 235 -9.44 5.42 -2.81
C VAL A 235 -9.26 6.27 -1.55
N LYS A 236 -8.17 7.04 -1.49
CA LYS A 236 -7.85 7.94 -0.40
C LYS A 236 -7.50 9.32 -0.95
N VAL A 237 -8.19 10.34 -0.48
CA VAL A 237 -8.02 11.71 -0.95
C VAL A 237 -7.37 12.57 0.12
N TYR A 238 -6.34 13.32 -0.26
CA TYR A 238 -5.59 14.24 0.58
C TYR A 238 -5.54 15.62 -0.07
N ILE A 239 -6.10 16.62 0.60
CA ILE A 239 -6.07 18.04 0.18
C ILE A 239 -5.20 18.80 1.18
N ARG A 240 -4.06 19.32 0.75
CA ARG A 240 -3.10 19.98 1.66
C ARG A 240 -2.50 21.23 1.04
N PRO A 241 -2.15 22.22 1.92
CA PRO A 241 -2.39 22.27 3.37
C PRO A 241 -3.88 22.41 3.74
N LEU A 242 -4.21 22.05 4.97
CA LEU A 242 -5.54 22.27 5.57
C LEU A 242 -5.61 23.65 6.22
#